data_e9053d9a2ddad08217023996483fed75
#
_entry.id   e9053d9a2ddad08217023996483fed75
#
_cell.length_a   1.000
_cell.length_b   1.000
_cell.length_c   1.000
_cell.angle_alpha   90.00
_cell.angle_beta   90.00
_cell.angle_gamma   90.00
#
_symmetry.space_group_name_H-M   'P 1'
#
loop_
_entity.id
_entity.type
_entity.pdbx_description
1 polymer ?
#
loop_
_entity_poly.entity_id
_entity_poly.type
_entity_poly.pdbx_seq_one_letter_code
_entity_poly.pdbx_strand_id
1 'polypeptide(L)'
;NICFAKNAPLRDEYDRLFASAFENPDYIKAIVNLLGTKNAGYTRAEILEKLDISDGETFTKSLKALLASDFIVKYYPFGLSKRSVHYKLVDSFCIFYHHFMKDLKTTNEKFWQQNNTSQSLSSWRGFAFENVCFSHVEQCKKALGISGVVTQTSAWSKRPDDEEGTQIDLLIILFLYTYR
;
A
#
# COMPACT_ATOMS: atom_id res chain seq x y z
N ASN A 1 -12.02 -14.51 -17.75
CA ASN A 1 -11.32 -13.26 -17.48
C ASN A 1 -12.21 -12.31 -16.67
N ILE A 2 -11.93 -12.19 -15.35
CA ILE A 2 -12.78 -11.48 -14.38
C ILE A 2 -12.51 -9.96 -14.33
N CYS A 3 -11.43 -9.46 -14.95
CA CYS A 3 -11.05 -8.05 -14.92
C CYS A 3 -11.09 -7.36 -16.30
N PHE A 4 -10.68 -8.06 -17.37
CA PHE A 4 -10.37 -7.43 -18.66
C PHE A 4 -11.39 -7.78 -19.77
N ALA A 5 -12.33 -8.70 -19.53
CA ALA A 5 -13.42 -8.97 -20.49
C ALA A 5 -14.45 -7.83 -20.51
N LYS A 6 -15.25 -7.76 -21.58
CA LYS A 6 -16.27 -6.72 -21.77
C LYS A 6 -17.27 -6.65 -20.60
N ASN A 7 -17.68 -7.79 -20.07
CA ASN A 7 -18.63 -7.90 -18.95
C ASN A 7 -17.94 -8.49 -17.71
N ALA A 8 -16.68 -8.11 -17.46
CA ALA A 8 -15.91 -8.61 -16.34
C ALA A 8 -16.52 -8.17 -15.00
N PRO A 9 -16.80 -9.10 -14.06
CA PRO A 9 -17.48 -8.77 -12.81
C PRO A 9 -16.72 -7.79 -11.92
N LEU A 10 -15.38 -7.74 -12.02
CA LEU A 10 -14.57 -6.83 -11.23
C LEU A 10 -14.31 -5.47 -11.90
N ARG A 11 -14.92 -5.21 -13.06
CA ARG A 11 -14.68 -3.97 -13.78
C ARG A 11 -15.17 -2.73 -13.03
N ASP A 12 -16.37 -2.83 -12.45
CA ASP A 12 -17.03 -1.76 -11.71
C ASP A 12 -16.92 -1.95 -10.18
N GLU A 13 -16.19 -2.99 -9.75
CA GLU A 13 -16.11 -3.36 -8.35
C GLU A 13 -15.39 -2.31 -7.52
N TYR A 14 -14.42 -1.60 -8.09
CA TYR A 14 -13.69 -0.55 -7.40
C TYR A 14 -14.63 0.55 -6.88
N ASP A 15 -15.55 1.02 -7.72
CA ASP A 15 -16.51 2.05 -7.32
C ASP A 15 -17.53 1.52 -6.33
N ARG A 16 -18.03 0.30 -6.55
CA ARG A 16 -19.00 -0.34 -5.64
C ARG A 16 -18.41 -0.61 -4.27
N LEU A 17 -17.15 -1.02 -4.19
CA LEU A 17 -16.45 -1.28 -2.95
C LEU A 17 -16.47 -0.06 -2.04
N PHE A 18 -16.07 1.10 -2.55
CA PHE A 18 -16.06 2.33 -1.75
C PHE A 18 -17.47 2.83 -1.41
N ALA A 19 -18.40 2.75 -2.34
CA ALA A 19 -19.79 3.15 -2.11
C ALA A 19 -20.47 2.31 -1.01
N SER A 20 -20.11 1.04 -0.86
CA SER A 20 -20.68 0.15 0.16
C SER A 20 -19.97 0.21 1.51
N ALA A 21 -18.67 0.50 1.52
CA ALA A 21 -17.82 0.40 2.72
C ALA A 21 -17.71 1.70 3.52
N PHE A 22 -17.95 2.87 2.90
CA PHE A 22 -17.64 4.16 3.51
C PHE A 22 -18.76 5.20 3.34
N GLU A 23 -18.94 6.02 4.37
CA GLU A 23 -19.93 7.11 4.36
C GLU A 23 -19.61 8.23 3.36
N ASN A 24 -18.32 8.48 3.11
CA ASN A 24 -17.85 9.49 2.16
C ASN A 24 -16.92 8.87 1.10
N PRO A 25 -17.50 8.08 0.16
CA PRO A 25 -16.73 7.25 -0.76
C PRO A 25 -15.79 8.05 -1.67
N ASP A 26 -16.19 9.21 -2.17
CA ASP A 26 -15.38 9.99 -3.10
C ASP A 26 -14.16 10.60 -2.41
N TYR A 27 -14.31 11.04 -1.17
CA TYR A 27 -13.21 11.56 -0.37
C TYR A 27 -12.19 10.45 -0.04
N ILE A 28 -12.67 9.28 0.36
CA ILE A 28 -11.82 8.10 0.62
C ILE A 28 -11.14 7.62 -0.67
N LYS A 29 -11.86 7.57 -1.79
CA LYS A 29 -11.28 7.23 -3.10
C LYS A 29 -10.16 8.18 -3.51
N ALA A 30 -10.29 9.48 -3.25
CA ALA A 30 -9.24 10.44 -3.53
C ALA A 30 -7.95 10.11 -2.76
N ILE A 31 -8.06 9.77 -1.48
CA ILE A 31 -6.93 9.34 -0.65
C ILE A 31 -6.30 8.04 -1.21
N VAL A 32 -7.11 7.02 -1.46
CA VAL A 32 -6.63 5.72 -1.99
C VAL A 32 -5.99 5.87 -3.36
N ASN A 33 -6.59 6.70 -4.22
CA ASN A 33 -6.04 7.03 -5.54
C ASN A 33 -4.65 7.67 -5.45
N LEU A 34 -4.46 8.61 -4.52
CA LEU A 34 -3.15 9.20 -4.27
C LEU A 34 -2.16 8.15 -3.73
N LEU A 35 -2.56 7.36 -2.75
CA LEU A 35 -1.70 6.32 -2.16
C LEU A 35 -1.29 5.25 -3.18
N GLY A 36 -2.14 4.96 -4.18
CA GLY A 36 -1.84 4.05 -5.29
C GLY A 36 -0.75 4.55 -6.25
N THR A 37 -0.35 5.82 -6.19
CA THR A 37 0.68 6.39 -7.08
C THR A 37 2.11 6.15 -6.62
N LYS A 38 2.34 5.78 -5.35
CA LYS A 38 3.67 5.61 -4.76
C LYS A 38 3.71 4.44 -3.79
N ASN A 39 4.46 3.39 -4.11
CA ASN A 39 4.53 2.18 -3.29
C ASN A 39 5.00 2.43 -1.85
N ALA A 40 5.92 3.37 -1.62
CA ALA A 40 6.34 3.77 -0.27
C ALA A 40 5.25 4.54 0.51
N GLY A 41 4.14 4.91 -0.14
CA GLY A 41 3.10 5.73 0.47
C GLY A 41 3.51 7.17 0.72
N TYR A 42 2.73 7.86 1.54
CA TYR A 42 2.88 9.28 1.83
C TYR A 42 2.72 9.55 3.32
N THR A 43 3.36 10.60 3.80
CA THR A 43 3.10 11.17 5.13
C THR A 43 1.74 11.88 5.17
N ARG A 44 1.22 12.12 6.39
CA ARG A 44 -0.02 12.90 6.57
C ARG A 44 0.06 14.26 5.88
N ALA A 45 1.17 14.98 6.04
CA ALA A 45 1.37 16.30 5.45
C ALA A 45 1.38 16.26 3.92
N GLU A 46 2.08 15.29 3.32
CA GLU A 46 2.10 15.12 1.88
C GLU A 46 0.71 14.80 1.29
N ILE A 47 -0.11 14.01 2.00
CA ILE A 47 -1.48 13.70 1.55
C ILE A 47 -2.32 14.97 1.53
N LEU A 48 -2.28 15.76 2.61
CA LEU A 48 -3.03 17.02 2.71
C LEU A 48 -2.64 18.00 1.62
N GLU A 49 -1.33 18.19 1.41
CA GLU A 49 -0.78 19.06 0.37
C GLU A 49 -1.20 18.63 -1.04
N LYS A 50 -1.01 17.34 -1.36
CA LYS A 50 -1.27 16.82 -2.72
C LYS A 50 -2.75 16.77 -3.09
N LEU A 51 -3.64 16.62 -2.12
CA LEU A 51 -5.08 16.62 -2.33
C LEU A 51 -5.71 18.01 -2.14
N ASP A 52 -4.93 18.99 -1.73
CA ASP A 52 -5.38 20.36 -1.39
C ASP A 52 -6.56 20.33 -0.39
N ILE A 53 -6.38 19.56 0.68
CA ILE A 53 -7.40 19.40 1.73
C ILE A 53 -6.85 19.85 3.08
N SER A 54 -7.76 20.37 3.94
CA SER A 54 -7.40 20.81 5.28
C SER A 54 -7.24 19.64 6.26
N ASP A 55 -6.33 19.81 7.23
CA ASP A 55 -6.20 18.88 8.35
C ASP A 55 -7.37 19.04 9.33
N GLY A 56 -8.23 18.03 9.41
CA GLY A 56 -9.44 18.08 10.19
C GLY A 56 -9.94 16.71 10.62
N GLU A 57 -11.11 16.74 11.26
CA GLU A 57 -11.76 15.54 11.79
C GLU A 57 -12.14 14.55 10.68
N THR A 58 -12.64 15.04 9.54
CA THR A 58 -13.02 14.20 8.39
C THR A 58 -11.83 13.43 7.86
N PHE A 59 -10.69 14.09 7.66
CA PHE A 59 -9.46 13.43 7.20
C PHE A 59 -8.97 12.39 8.22
N THR A 60 -9.00 12.74 9.51
CA THR A 60 -8.59 11.82 10.58
C THR A 60 -9.49 10.58 10.66
N LYS A 61 -10.83 10.76 10.54
CA LYS A 61 -11.79 9.65 10.49
C LYS A 61 -11.56 8.77 9.26
N SER A 62 -11.31 9.37 8.09
CA SER A 62 -11.04 8.63 6.85
C SER A 62 -9.78 7.78 6.93
N LEU A 63 -8.68 8.32 7.46
CA LEU A 63 -7.46 7.52 7.67
C LEU A 63 -7.68 6.39 8.68
N LYS A 64 -8.42 6.64 9.76
CA LYS A 64 -8.77 5.59 10.73
C LYS A 64 -9.63 4.49 10.11
N ALA A 65 -10.62 4.85 9.30
CA ALA A 65 -11.47 3.88 8.61
C ALA A 65 -10.66 3.01 7.65
N LEU A 66 -9.79 3.60 6.83
CA LEU A 66 -8.91 2.89 5.92
C LEU A 66 -7.92 1.94 6.63
N LEU A 67 -7.40 2.35 7.80
CA LEU A 67 -6.55 1.51 8.64
C LEU A 67 -7.33 0.35 9.27
N ALA A 68 -8.56 0.61 9.77
CA ALA A 68 -9.40 -0.39 10.40
C ALA A 68 -9.94 -1.44 9.42
N SER A 69 -10.02 -1.09 8.13
CA SER A 69 -10.48 -1.96 7.05
C SER A 69 -9.32 -2.60 6.27
N ASP A 70 -8.10 -2.51 6.76
CA ASP A 70 -6.88 -3.06 6.15
C ASP A 70 -6.59 -2.61 4.70
N PHE A 71 -7.17 -1.48 4.25
CA PHE A 71 -6.83 -0.91 2.95
C PHE A 71 -5.43 -0.32 2.94
N ILE A 72 -5.04 0.28 4.06
CA ILE A 72 -3.74 0.92 4.23
C ILE A 72 -3.06 0.45 5.52
N VAL A 73 -1.75 0.53 5.54
CA VAL A 73 -0.96 0.39 6.77
C VAL A 73 -0.22 1.69 7.07
N LYS A 74 0.08 1.89 8.34
CA LYS A 74 1.03 2.93 8.76
C LYS A 74 2.34 2.29 9.18
N TYR A 75 3.45 2.86 8.74
CA TYR A 75 4.77 2.41 9.15
C TYR A 75 5.74 3.58 9.34
N TYR A 76 6.84 3.31 10.02
CA TYR A 76 7.91 4.28 10.28
C TYR A 76 9.13 3.86 9.47
N PRO A 77 9.56 4.64 8.46
CA PRO A 77 10.81 4.37 7.77
C PRO A 77 11.97 4.33 8.78
N PHE A 78 12.80 3.31 8.69
CA PHE A 78 13.94 3.15 9.61
C PHE A 78 14.95 4.29 9.44
N GLY A 79 15.44 4.82 10.56
CA GLY A 79 16.38 5.94 10.56
C GLY A 79 15.76 7.33 10.45
N LEU A 80 14.44 7.43 10.22
CA LEU A 80 13.72 8.69 10.25
C LEU A 80 13.04 8.94 11.60
N SER A 81 12.66 10.20 11.85
CA SER A 81 11.98 10.56 13.09
C SER A 81 10.60 9.92 13.20
N LYS A 82 10.08 9.75 14.43
CA LYS A 82 8.72 9.27 14.68
C LYS A 82 7.62 10.15 14.03
N ARG A 83 7.95 11.37 13.61
CA ARG A 83 7.04 12.28 12.88
C ARG A 83 6.87 11.92 11.41
N SER A 84 7.72 11.05 10.87
CA SER A 84 7.72 10.62 9.48
C SER A 84 6.89 9.35 9.25
N VAL A 85 5.74 9.22 9.91
CA VAL A 85 4.80 8.14 9.67
C VAL A 85 4.32 8.17 8.24
N HIS A 86 4.46 7.06 7.52
CA HIS A 86 3.93 6.87 6.18
C HIS A 86 2.65 6.04 6.21
N TYR A 87 1.72 6.39 5.35
CA TYR A 87 0.52 5.63 5.04
C TYR A 87 0.71 5.00 3.67
N LYS A 88 0.65 3.68 3.61
CA LYS A 88 0.90 2.89 2.41
C LYS A 88 -0.36 2.09 2.06
N LEU A 89 -0.75 2.11 0.79
CA LEU A 89 -1.80 1.25 0.26
C LEU A 89 -1.30 -0.20 0.23
N VAL A 90 -2.07 -1.13 0.81
CA VAL A 90 -1.74 -2.57 0.85
C VAL A 90 -2.87 -3.44 0.33
N ASP A 91 -4.09 -2.93 0.18
CA ASP A 91 -5.18 -3.67 -0.40
C ASP A 91 -4.83 -4.12 -1.83
N SER A 92 -4.80 -5.43 -2.03
CA SER A 92 -4.32 -6.04 -3.27
C SER A 92 -5.20 -5.71 -4.47
N PHE A 93 -6.53 -5.56 -4.26
CA PHE A 93 -7.44 -5.21 -5.35
C PHE A 93 -7.27 -3.75 -5.77
N CYS A 94 -7.17 -2.83 -4.83
CA CYS A 94 -6.94 -1.42 -5.11
C CYS A 94 -5.60 -1.20 -5.83
N ILE A 95 -4.52 -1.86 -5.39
CA ILE A 95 -3.21 -1.80 -6.05
C ILE A 95 -3.30 -2.35 -7.48
N PHE A 96 -3.96 -3.50 -7.65
CA PHE A 96 -4.18 -4.10 -8.97
C PHE A 96 -5.00 -3.20 -9.88
N TYR A 97 -6.10 -2.62 -9.36
CA TYR A 97 -6.94 -1.68 -10.09
C TYR A 97 -6.14 -0.47 -10.57
N HIS A 98 -5.37 0.16 -9.68
CA HIS A 98 -4.54 1.31 -10.02
C HIS A 98 -3.50 1.01 -11.10
N HIS A 99 -2.91 -0.18 -11.06
CA HIS A 99 -1.83 -0.52 -11.97
C HIS A 99 -2.32 -0.98 -13.35
N PHE A 100 -3.46 -1.68 -13.40
CA PHE A 100 -3.89 -2.36 -14.63
C PHE A 100 -5.28 -1.97 -15.15
N MET A 101 -6.16 -1.42 -14.32
CA MET A 101 -7.55 -1.23 -14.68
C MET A 101 -7.97 0.23 -14.80
N LYS A 102 -7.42 1.13 -14.01
CA LYS A 102 -7.82 2.54 -13.89
C LYS A 102 -7.87 3.26 -15.25
N ASP A 103 -6.84 3.07 -16.07
CA ASP A 103 -6.68 3.75 -17.36
C ASP A 103 -7.02 2.85 -18.55
N LEU A 104 -7.70 1.73 -18.30
CA LEU A 104 -8.02 0.77 -19.34
C LEU A 104 -9.16 1.26 -20.22
N LYS A 105 -8.82 1.77 -21.41
CA LYS A 105 -9.79 2.28 -22.38
C LYS A 105 -10.51 1.19 -23.16
N THR A 106 -9.90 0.02 -23.33
CA THR A 106 -10.41 -1.08 -24.13
C THR A 106 -10.36 -2.40 -23.38
N THR A 107 -11.28 -3.30 -23.70
CA THR A 107 -11.27 -4.67 -23.18
C THR A 107 -10.18 -5.48 -23.86
N ASN A 108 -9.42 -6.26 -23.08
CA ASN A 108 -8.39 -7.15 -23.61
C ASN A 108 -8.40 -8.49 -22.85
N GLU A 109 -9.14 -9.45 -23.37
CA GLU A 109 -9.25 -10.79 -22.76
C GLU A 109 -7.92 -11.57 -22.71
N LYS A 110 -6.99 -11.21 -23.60
CA LYS A 110 -5.65 -11.82 -23.69
C LYS A 110 -4.58 -11.03 -22.96
N PHE A 111 -4.97 -10.07 -22.11
CA PHE A 111 -4.03 -9.16 -21.43
C PHE A 111 -2.85 -9.91 -20.77
N TRP A 112 -3.12 -10.95 -20.00
CA TRP A 112 -2.07 -11.71 -19.30
C TRP A 112 -1.15 -12.47 -20.25
N GLN A 113 -1.70 -13.04 -21.33
CA GLN A 113 -0.91 -13.77 -22.32
C GLN A 113 0.06 -12.85 -23.06
N GLN A 114 -0.36 -11.62 -23.31
CA GLN A 114 0.43 -10.63 -24.04
C GLN A 114 1.45 -9.90 -23.18
N ASN A 115 1.23 -9.83 -21.87
CA ASN A 115 2.04 -9.03 -20.95
C ASN A 115 2.83 -9.84 -19.92
N ASN A 116 2.75 -11.17 -19.91
CA ASN A 116 3.35 -12.02 -18.87
C ASN A 116 4.87 -11.90 -18.71
N THR A 117 5.56 -11.44 -19.75
CA THR A 117 7.02 -11.19 -19.78
C THR A 117 7.37 -9.70 -19.74
N SER A 118 6.39 -8.80 -19.60
CA SER A 118 6.68 -7.36 -19.57
C SER A 118 7.42 -6.94 -18.31
N GLN A 119 8.33 -5.97 -18.44
CA GLN A 119 9.06 -5.38 -17.31
C GLN A 119 8.10 -4.77 -16.28
N SER A 120 7.02 -4.13 -16.74
CA SER A 120 5.98 -3.56 -15.88
C SER A 120 5.33 -4.62 -14.98
N LEU A 121 4.96 -5.78 -15.55
CA LEU A 121 4.38 -6.87 -14.77
C LEU A 121 5.39 -7.50 -13.81
N SER A 122 6.66 -7.61 -14.21
CA SER A 122 7.73 -8.09 -13.33
C SER A 122 7.91 -7.18 -12.12
N SER A 123 8.00 -5.87 -12.33
CA SER A 123 8.10 -4.88 -11.25
C SER A 123 6.88 -4.91 -10.33
N TRP A 124 5.67 -5.00 -10.91
CA TRP A 124 4.44 -5.11 -10.13
C TRP A 124 4.42 -6.35 -9.24
N ARG A 125 4.89 -7.51 -9.72
CA ARG A 125 4.99 -8.75 -8.93
C ARG A 125 5.88 -8.56 -7.70
N GLY A 126 6.99 -7.84 -7.83
CA GLY A 126 7.87 -7.48 -6.71
C GLY A 126 7.12 -6.67 -5.64
N PHE A 127 6.45 -5.61 -6.05
CA PHE A 127 5.64 -4.78 -5.14
C PHE A 127 4.45 -5.52 -4.52
N ALA A 128 3.79 -6.39 -5.29
CA ALA A 128 2.71 -7.22 -4.77
C ALA A 128 3.21 -8.20 -3.70
N PHE A 129 4.38 -8.81 -3.90
CA PHE A 129 5.02 -9.68 -2.92
C PHE A 129 5.43 -8.93 -1.65
N GLU A 130 6.00 -7.73 -1.78
CA GLU A 130 6.31 -6.85 -0.65
C GLU A 130 5.06 -6.59 0.20
N ASN A 131 3.93 -6.26 -0.43
CA ASN A 131 2.68 -6.01 0.29
C ASN A 131 2.13 -7.27 0.97
N VAL A 132 2.27 -8.44 0.36
CA VAL A 132 1.95 -9.72 1.02
C VAL A 132 2.80 -9.91 2.28
N CYS A 133 4.10 -9.60 2.23
CA CYS A 133 4.96 -9.67 3.41
C CYS A 133 4.50 -8.70 4.52
N PHE A 134 4.15 -7.46 4.16
CA PHE A 134 3.61 -6.49 5.12
C PHE A 134 2.30 -6.95 5.77
N SER A 135 1.40 -7.57 5.00
CA SER A 135 0.12 -8.09 5.51
C SER A 135 0.28 -9.34 6.38
N HIS A 136 1.44 -10.02 6.32
CA HIS A 136 1.71 -11.28 7.01
C HIS A 136 2.86 -11.18 8.03
N VAL A 137 3.12 -9.98 8.56
CA VAL A 137 4.20 -9.77 9.55
C VAL A 137 4.08 -10.67 10.77
N GLU A 138 2.86 -10.90 11.27
CA GLU A 138 2.66 -11.78 12.45
C GLU A 138 2.98 -13.24 12.12
N GLN A 139 2.68 -13.71 10.92
CA GLN A 139 3.08 -15.05 10.47
C GLN A 139 4.60 -15.17 10.31
N CYS A 140 5.25 -14.11 9.79
CA CYS A 140 6.71 -14.03 9.73
C CYS A 140 7.33 -14.10 11.12
N LYS A 141 6.80 -13.33 12.08
CA LYS A 141 7.25 -13.34 13.49
C LYS A 141 7.10 -14.72 14.12
N LYS A 142 5.98 -15.40 13.84
CA LYS A 142 5.75 -16.78 14.30
C LYS A 142 6.78 -17.75 13.73
N ALA A 143 7.05 -17.68 12.44
CA ALA A 143 8.04 -18.53 11.78
C ALA A 143 9.47 -18.30 12.32
N LEU A 144 9.79 -17.06 12.70
CA LEU A 144 11.07 -16.67 13.29
C LEU A 144 11.16 -16.95 14.79
N GLY A 145 10.08 -17.43 15.45
CA GLY A 145 10.06 -17.69 16.88
C GLY A 145 10.06 -16.44 17.78
N ILE A 146 9.65 -15.28 17.24
CA ILE A 146 9.67 -13.99 17.94
C ILE A 146 8.27 -13.38 18.18
N SER A 147 7.22 -14.20 18.14
CA SER A 147 5.83 -13.74 18.32
C SER A 147 5.57 -13.01 19.64
N GLY A 148 6.30 -13.36 20.72
CA GLY A 148 6.18 -12.74 22.05
C GLY A 148 7.06 -11.51 22.25
N VAL A 149 7.84 -11.12 21.26
CA VAL A 149 8.78 -9.99 21.38
C VAL A 149 8.12 -8.71 20.90
N VAL A 150 8.32 -7.60 21.63
CA VAL A 150 7.90 -6.29 21.19
C VAL A 150 8.73 -5.88 19.98
N THR A 151 8.04 -5.65 18.85
CA THR A 151 8.70 -5.33 17.58
C THR A 151 8.07 -4.10 16.94
N GLN A 152 8.83 -3.45 16.06
CA GLN A 152 8.33 -2.42 15.16
C GLN A 152 8.57 -2.87 13.71
N THR A 153 7.54 -2.77 12.89
CA THR A 153 7.65 -2.99 11.44
C THR A 153 8.09 -1.70 10.76
N SER A 154 9.07 -1.81 9.87
CA SER A 154 9.68 -0.68 9.19
C SER A 154 10.10 -1.08 7.77
N ALA A 155 10.44 -0.09 6.95
CA ALA A 155 11.19 -0.24 5.72
C ALA A 155 12.41 0.68 5.77
N TRP A 156 13.46 0.36 5.03
CA TRP A 156 14.67 1.18 4.98
C TRP A 156 15.12 1.36 3.55
N SER A 157 15.56 2.58 3.22
CA SER A 157 16.18 2.85 1.93
C SER A 157 17.27 3.91 2.08
N LYS A 158 18.35 3.73 1.34
CA LYS A 158 19.41 4.70 1.19
C LYS A 158 19.65 4.92 -0.31
N ARG A 159 19.64 6.17 -0.73
CA ARG A 159 20.10 6.61 -2.05
C ARG A 159 21.34 7.46 -1.82
N PRO A 160 22.55 6.94 -2.07
CA PRO A 160 23.72 7.77 -2.18
C PRO A 160 23.62 8.63 -3.44
N ASP A 161 24.21 9.81 -3.43
CA ASP A 161 24.12 10.77 -4.54
C ASP A 161 24.73 10.27 -5.85
N ASP A 162 25.60 9.25 -5.83
CA ASP A 162 26.37 8.76 -6.98
C ASP A 162 26.45 7.23 -7.14
N GLU A 163 25.63 6.43 -6.42
CA GLU A 163 25.70 4.96 -6.48
C GLU A 163 24.31 4.31 -6.55
N GLU A 164 24.26 3.01 -6.89
CA GLU A 164 23.04 2.21 -6.85
C GLU A 164 22.41 2.26 -5.44
N GLY A 165 21.13 2.67 -5.38
CA GLY A 165 20.39 2.74 -4.14
C GLY A 165 20.15 1.34 -3.55
N THR A 166 20.18 1.23 -2.23
CA THR A 166 19.87 0.00 -1.50
C THR A 166 18.59 0.17 -0.70
N GLN A 167 17.72 -0.86 -0.69
CA GLN A 167 16.51 -0.86 0.11
C GLN A 167 16.27 -2.20 0.80
N ILE A 168 15.56 -2.14 1.93
CA ILE A 168 15.00 -3.28 2.63
C ILE A 168 13.50 -3.03 2.73
N ASP A 169 12.70 -3.84 2.04
CA ASP A 169 11.27 -3.62 1.90
C ASP A 169 10.52 -3.92 3.20
N LEU A 170 10.94 -4.94 3.96
CA LEU A 170 10.39 -5.26 5.26
C LEU A 170 11.51 -5.45 6.30
N LEU A 171 11.48 -4.64 7.34
CA LEU A 171 12.40 -4.71 8.48
C LEU A 171 11.60 -4.90 9.77
N ILE A 172 11.89 -5.96 10.52
CA ILE A 172 11.30 -6.21 11.84
C ILE A 172 12.35 -5.85 12.89
N ILE A 173 12.12 -4.76 13.60
CA ILE A 173 13.03 -4.24 14.63
C ILE A 173 12.61 -4.82 15.97
N LEU A 174 13.52 -5.51 16.66
CA LEU A 174 13.30 -6.06 18.00
C LEU A 174 13.80 -5.08 19.06
N PHE A 175 12.98 -4.85 20.09
CA PHE A 175 13.37 -4.09 21.27
C PHE A 175 13.78 -5.07 22.38
N LEU A 176 15.07 -5.24 22.57
CA LEU A 176 15.63 -6.04 23.65
C LEU A 176 15.75 -5.15 24.90
N TYR A 177 14.86 -5.35 25.88
CA TYR A 177 15.02 -4.72 27.19
C TYR A 177 16.05 -5.53 28.00
N THR A 178 17.25 -5.00 28.15
CA THR A 178 18.20 -5.50 29.14
C THR A 178 17.75 -4.98 30.50
N TYR A 179 17.19 -5.86 31.31
CA TYR A 179 17.05 -5.56 32.75
C TYR A 179 18.46 -5.41 33.33
N ARG A 180 18.79 -4.20 33.79
CA ARG A 180 19.94 -3.97 34.66
C ARG A 180 19.50 -4.11 36.10
#